data_bf0fa84a7e05893cc17b1ef444534a0f
#
_entry.id   bf0fa84a7e05893cc17b1ef444534a0f
#
_cell.length_a   1.000
_cell.length_b   1.000
_cell.length_c   1.000
_cell.angle_alpha   90.00
_cell.angle_beta   90.00
_cell.angle_gamma   90.00
#
_symmetry.space_group_name_H-M   'P 1'
#
loop_
_entity.id
_entity.type
_entity.pdbx_description
1 polymer ?
#
loop_
_entity_poly.entity_id
_entity_poly.type
_entity_poly.pdbx_seq_one_letter_code
_entity_poly.pdbx_strand_id
1 'polypeptide(L)'
;MDKLILSEDEIGRICDRLGKEIDQKIKEDDNGIPVMVGVMNGALPFMYELVRHIDSPCQLDTIKVSSYEGTGSTGEVKVSKEPDHDLTGRDVFLIEDIIDTGITMHFLKDFVAKKYKPKNLYICILIKRNNLQMKYDELADFTGLTTDEQRYIVGFGFDYYGLFRNKPYVFVPSIKDIKDWNSLLEDDKKRFVTKTSKK
;
A
#
# COMPACT_ATOMS: atom_id res chain seq x y z
N MET A 1 -10.20 -15.17 13.33
CA MET A 1 -9.66 -13.80 13.58
C MET A 1 -9.27 -13.72 15.05
N ASP A 2 -8.03 -13.29 15.32
CA ASP A 2 -7.48 -13.17 16.67
C ASP A 2 -7.66 -11.75 17.23
N LYS A 3 -7.40 -10.73 16.42
CA LYS A 3 -7.52 -9.33 16.82
C LYS A 3 -7.93 -8.46 15.64
N LEU A 4 -8.95 -7.62 15.81
CA LEU A 4 -9.28 -6.54 14.88
C LEU A 4 -8.28 -5.40 15.06
N ILE A 5 -7.74 -4.87 13.97
CA ILE A 5 -6.82 -3.74 13.96
C ILE A 5 -7.55 -2.47 13.52
N LEU A 6 -8.30 -2.54 12.42
CA LEU A 6 -9.16 -1.48 11.92
C LEU A 6 -10.48 -2.08 11.45
N SER A 7 -11.59 -1.56 11.94
CA SER A 7 -12.92 -1.79 11.39
C SER A 7 -13.13 -0.98 10.11
N GLU A 8 -14.15 -1.33 9.34
CA GLU A 8 -14.58 -0.58 8.16
C GLU A 8 -14.89 0.89 8.47
N ASP A 9 -15.60 1.13 9.59
CA ASP A 9 -15.92 2.49 10.04
C ASP A 9 -14.68 3.31 10.45
N GLU A 10 -13.68 2.68 11.06
CA GLU A 10 -12.41 3.34 11.41
C GLU A 10 -11.61 3.68 10.16
N ILE A 11 -11.57 2.78 9.18
CA ILE A 11 -10.95 3.05 7.88
C ILE A 11 -11.63 4.23 7.19
N GLY A 12 -12.97 4.26 7.16
CA GLY A 12 -13.73 5.37 6.58
C GLY A 12 -13.40 6.71 7.26
N ARG A 13 -13.34 6.75 8.60
CA ARG A 13 -12.95 7.97 9.34
C ARG A 13 -11.52 8.41 9.07
N ILE A 14 -10.59 7.45 8.93
CA ILE A 14 -9.19 7.75 8.58
C ILE A 14 -9.13 8.35 7.16
N CYS A 15 -9.82 7.75 6.20
CA CYS A 15 -9.84 8.23 4.82
C CYS A 15 -10.49 9.62 4.71
N ASP A 16 -11.58 9.89 5.45
CA ASP A 16 -12.19 11.21 5.51
C ASP A 16 -11.23 12.28 6.06
N ARG A 17 -10.54 11.99 7.15
CA ARG A 17 -9.53 12.89 7.72
C ARG A 17 -8.36 13.13 6.78
N LEU A 18 -7.73 12.07 6.29
CA LEU A 18 -6.57 12.17 5.40
C LEU A 18 -6.94 12.82 4.06
N GLY A 19 -8.12 12.51 3.52
CA GLY A 19 -8.61 13.14 2.28
C GLY A 19 -8.73 14.65 2.42
N LYS A 20 -9.27 15.15 3.54
CA LYS A 20 -9.36 16.59 3.83
C LYS A 20 -7.98 17.23 4.02
N GLU A 21 -7.07 16.58 4.73
CA GLU A 21 -5.69 17.05 4.92
C GLU A 21 -4.95 17.17 3.56
N ILE A 22 -5.09 16.16 2.70
CA ILE A 22 -4.51 16.17 1.36
C ILE A 22 -5.17 17.23 0.47
N ASP A 23 -6.49 17.36 0.50
CA ASP A 23 -7.22 18.36 -0.26
C ASP A 23 -6.81 19.79 0.11
N GLN A 24 -6.63 20.05 1.42
CA GLN A 24 -6.08 21.31 1.90
C GLN A 24 -4.67 21.53 1.37
N LYS A 25 -3.81 20.50 1.42
CA LYS A 25 -2.42 20.58 0.94
C LYS A 25 -2.36 20.88 -0.58
N ILE A 26 -3.21 20.26 -1.37
CA ILE A 26 -3.33 20.53 -2.82
C ILE A 26 -3.68 22.01 -3.07
N LYS A 27 -4.62 22.55 -2.30
CA LYS A 27 -5.03 23.97 -2.43
C LYS A 27 -3.93 24.94 -1.97
N GLU A 28 -3.17 24.59 -0.93
CA GLU A 28 -2.04 25.40 -0.45
C GLU A 28 -0.88 25.45 -1.44
N ASP A 29 -0.56 24.32 -2.08
CA ASP A 29 0.54 24.22 -3.04
C ASP A 29 0.22 24.92 -4.36
N ASP A 30 -1.06 24.97 -4.74
CA ASP A 30 -1.59 25.61 -5.97
C ASP A 30 -0.75 25.29 -7.22
N ASN A 31 -0.40 24.01 -7.38
CA ASN A 31 0.50 23.53 -8.44
C ASN A 31 -0.23 22.73 -9.54
N GLY A 32 -1.49 23.05 -9.78
CA GLY A 32 -2.31 22.39 -10.78
C GLY A 32 -2.82 21.02 -10.31
N ILE A 33 -3.08 20.11 -11.26
CA ILE A 33 -3.70 18.81 -10.97
C ILE A 33 -2.63 17.83 -10.43
N PRO A 34 -2.71 17.37 -9.18
CA PRO A 34 -1.78 16.40 -8.61
C PRO A 34 -1.99 14.99 -9.17
N VAL A 35 -1.00 14.11 -8.97
CA VAL A 35 -1.09 12.69 -9.29
C VAL A 35 -1.05 11.85 -8.02
N MET A 36 -2.10 11.05 -7.79
CA MET A 36 -2.18 10.06 -6.73
C MET A 36 -1.64 8.74 -7.26
N VAL A 37 -0.50 8.28 -6.75
CA VAL A 37 0.21 7.07 -7.23
C VAL A 37 0.13 5.98 -6.18
N GLY A 38 -0.74 4.99 -6.42
CA GLY A 38 -0.88 3.84 -5.52
C GLY A 38 0.20 2.78 -5.72
N VAL A 39 0.79 2.32 -4.63
CA VAL A 39 1.78 1.22 -4.65
C VAL A 39 1.04 -0.13 -4.68
N MET A 40 1.09 -0.78 -5.82
CA MET A 40 0.28 -1.97 -6.06
C MET A 40 0.94 -3.26 -5.57
N ASN A 41 0.13 -4.23 -5.08
CA ASN A 41 -1.36 -4.28 -5.09
C ASN A 41 -1.99 -3.85 -3.74
N GLY A 42 -1.21 -3.68 -2.68
CA GLY A 42 -1.70 -3.45 -1.31
C GLY A 42 -2.49 -2.16 -1.17
N ALA A 43 -1.98 -1.07 -1.72
CA ALA A 43 -2.61 0.24 -1.63
C ALA A 43 -3.95 0.39 -2.36
N LEU A 44 -4.35 -0.58 -3.20
CA LEU A 44 -5.52 -0.42 -4.07
C LEU A 44 -6.83 -0.05 -3.34
N PRO A 45 -7.27 -0.78 -2.30
CA PRO A 45 -8.49 -0.42 -1.57
C PRO A 45 -8.35 0.91 -0.83
N PHE A 46 -7.20 1.14 -0.21
CA PHE A 46 -6.96 2.39 0.54
C PHE A 46 -6.95 3.60 -0.38
N MET A 47 -6.24 3.54 -1.51
CA MET A 47 -6.20 4.64 -2.48
C MET A 47 -7.61 4.96 -3.00
N TYR A 48 -8.39 3.93 -3.37
CA TYR A 48 -9.75 4.13 -3.86
C TYR A 48 -10.66 4.80 -2.82
N GLU A 49 -10.61 4.34 -1.56
CA GLU A 49 -11.42 4.95 -0.50
C GLU A 49 -10.94 6.36 -0.17
N LEU A 50 -9.63 6.59 -0.08
CA LEU A 50 -9.03 7.89 0.24
C LEU A 50 -9.42 8.99 -0.77
N VAL A 51 -9.28 8.71 -2.07
CA VAL A 51 -9.51 9.74 -3.10
C VAL A 51 -10.97 10.20 -3.21
N ARG A 52 -11.91 9.41 -2.71
CA ARG A 52 -13.34 9.79 -2.62
C ARG A 52 -13.61 10.91 -1.63
N HIS A 53 -12.65 11.21 -0.75
CA HIS A 53 -12.69 12.27 0.25
C HIS A 53 -11.82 13.48 -0.12
N ILE A 54 -11.33 13.54 -1.36
CA ILE A 54 -10.57 14.66 -1.91
C ILE A 54 -11.48 15.38 -2.92
N ASP A 55 -11.80 16.65 -2.65
CA ASP A 55 -12.68 17.45 -3.51
C ASP A 55 -11.94 18.02 -4.73
N SER A 56 -10.63 18.27 -4.60
CA SER A 56 -9.80 18.80 -5.70
C SER A 56 -9.65 17.76 -6.82
N PRO A 57 -9.73 18.17 -8.09
CA PRO A 57 -9.45 17.27 -9.21
C PRO A 57 -8.04 16.68 -9.10
N CYS A 58 -7.92 15.35 -9.23
CA CYS A 58 -6.64 14.64 -9.23
C CYS A 58 -6.61 13.55 -10.30
N GLN A 59 -5.42 13.18 -10.75
CA GLN A 59 -5.20 12.01 -11.60
C GLN A 59 -4.80 10.81 -10.76
N LEU A 60 -5.26 9.62 -11.14
CA LEU A 60 -4.92 8.37 -10.47
C LEU A 60 -3.95 7.57 -11.32
N ASP A 61 -2.91 7.04 -10.68
CA ASP A 61 -1.92 6.19 -11.32
C ASP A 61 -1.44 5.10 -10.37
N THR A 62 -0.60 4.21 -10.85
CA THR A 62 -0.08 3.10 -10.06
C THR A 62 1.39 2.86 -10.33
N ILE A 63 2.13 2.49 -9.28
CA ILE A 63 3.49 1.97 -9.36
C ILE A 63 3.53 0.58 -8.71
N LYS A 64 4.33 -0.33 -9.24
CA LYS A 64 4.49 -1.65 -8.64
C LYS A 64 5.96 -1.97 -8.43
N VAL A 65 6.26 -2.47 -7.23
CA VAL A 65 7.58 -2.99 -6.88
C VAL A 65 7.51 -4.50 -6.67
N SER A 66 8.63 -5.16 -6.90
CA SER A 66 8.86 -6.56 -6.56
C SER A 66 10.17 -6.69 -5.79
N SER A 67 10.16 -7.48 -4.72
CA SER A 67 11.39 -7.95 -4.09
C SER A 67 11.91 -9.15 -4.87
N TYR A 68 13.20 -9.19 -5.17
CA TYR A 68 13.82 -10.36 -5.80
C TYR A 68 14.10 -11.42 -4.72
N GLU A 69 13.29 -12.48 -4.70
CA GLU A 69 13.57 -13.71 -3.94
C GLU A 69 14.38 -14.67 -4.81
N GLY A 70 15.67 -14.39 -5.00
CA GLY A 70 16.59 -15.32 -5.65
C GLY A 70 17.58 -15.91 -4.64
N THR A 71 18.14 -17.11 -4.92
CA THR A 71 19.22 -17.71 -4.15
C THR A 71 20.46 -16.81 -4.21
N GLY A 72 20.59 -15.90 -3.23
CA GLY A 72 21.60 -14.84 -3.18
C GLY A 72 21.02 -13.44 -3.07
N SER A 73 19.75 -13.30 -2.64
CA SER A 73 19.03 -12.03 -2.63
C SER A 73 19.69 -11.01 -1.69
N THR A 74 20.17 -9.92 -2.26
CA THR A 74 20.60 -8.70 -1.57
C THR A 74 19.41 -7.87 -1.04
N GLY A 75 18.17 -8.37 -1.17
CA GLY A 75 16.96 -7.61 -0.80
C GLY A 75 16.68 -6.39 -1.70
N GLU A 76 17.19 -6.42 -2.95
CA GLU A 76 16.98 -5.30 -3.88
C GLU A 76 15.51 -5.17 -4.30
N VAL A 77 14.97 -3.97 -4.08
CA VAL A 77 13.64 -3.58 -4.55
C VAL A 77 13.75 -3.13 -6.00
N LYS A 78 12.88 -3.64 -6.88
CA LYS A 78 12.82 -3.26 -8.29
C LYS A 78 11.42 -2.78 -8.67
N VAL A 79 11.35 -1.71 -9.43
CA VAL A 79 10.09 -1.26 -10.05
C VAL A 79 9.75 -2.18 -11.21
N SER A 80 8.59 -2.85 -11.12
CA SER A 80 8.07 -3.77 -12.16
C SER A 80 6.98 -3.14 -13.04
N LYS A 81 6.28 -2.11 -12.53
CA LYS A 81 5.41 -1.21 -13.30
C LYS A 81 5.69 0.22 -12.88
N GLU A 82 5.93 1.08 -13.84
CA GLU A 82 6.07 2.52 -13.65
C GLU A 82 4.73 3.25 -13.84
N PRO A 83 4.57 4.47 -13.30
CA PRO A 83 3.42 5.32 -13.61
C PRO A 83 3.28 5.59 -15.11
N ASP A 84 2.04 5.70 -15.58
CA ASP A 84 1.73 6.01 -16.98
C ASP A 84 1.68 7.53 -17.23
N HIS A 85 1.38 8.34 -16.19
CA HIS A 85 1.37 9.79 -16.28
C HIS A 85 2.78 10.39 -16.17
N ASP A 86 3.00 11.52 -16.82
CA ASP A 86 4.19 12.35 -16.58
C ASP A 86 4.04 13.01 -15.19
N LEU A 87 5.00 12.77 -14.33
CA LEU A 87 5.05 13.31 -12.96
C LEU A 87 5.95 14.54 -12.84
N THR A 88 6.62 14.93 -13.94
CA THR A 88 7.62 16.00 -13.93
C THR A 88 7.02 17.35 -13.55
N GLY A 89 7.57 17.98 -12.50
CA GLY A 89 7.14 19.30 -12.02
C GLY A 89 5.75 19.33 -11.37
N ARG A 90 5.12 18.18 -11.16
CA ARG A 90 3.77 18.04 -10.55
C ARG A 90 3.87 17.71 -9.07
N ASP A 91 2.77 17.89 -8.36
CA ASP A 91 2.61 17.36 -7.02
C ASP A 91 2.21 15.89 -7.12
N VAL A 92 2.96 15.04 -6.44
CA VAL A 92 2.80 13.58 -6.44
C VAL A 92 2.57 13.08 -5.03
N PHE A 93 1.51 12.29 -4.84
CA PHE A 93 1.21 11.61 -3.59
C PHE A 93 1.42 10.11 -3.78
N LEU A 94 2.47 9.54 -3.18
CA LEU A 94 2.66 8.09 -3.10
C LEU A 94 1.76 7.53 -1.99
N ILE A 95 0.89 6.60 -2.35
CA ILE A 95 -0.10 6.01 -1.44
C ILE A 95 0.25 4.54 -1.22
N GLU A 96 0.42 4.14 0.06
CA GLU A 96 0.78 2.78 0.46
C GLU A 96 -0.10 2.28 1.60
N ASP A 97 -0.29 0.98 1.69
CA ASP A 97 -1.08 0.37 2.77
C ASP A 97 -0.32 0.35 4.10
N ILE A 98 0.98 0.07 4.09
CA ILE A 98 1.79 -0.01 5.31
C ILE A 98 3.24 0.44 5.10
N ILE A 99 3.78 1.11 6.12
CA ILE A 99 5.21 1.20 6.34
C ILE A 99 5.60 0.33 7.53
N ASP A 100 6.40 -0.71 7.28
CA ASP A 100 6.95 -1.60 8.30
C ASP A 100 8.42 -1.24 8.60
N THR A 101 9.36 -1.53 7.72
CA THR A 101 10.78 -1.15 7.86
C THR A 101 11.13 0.17 7.17
N GLY A 102 10.26 0.68 6.33
CA GLY A 102 10.46 1.87 5.51
C GLY A 102 11.31 1.68 4.26
N ILE A 103 11.92 0.50 4.06
CA ILE A 103 12.87 0.26 2.96
C ILE A 103 12.22 0.46 1.59
N THR A 104 11.05 -0.14 1.37
CA THR A 104 10.32 -0.03 0.09
C THR A 104 9.96 1.42 -0.22
N MET A 105 9.42 2.13 0.76
CA MET A 105 9.00 3.51 0.56
C MET A 105 10.18 4.46 0.37
N HIS A 106 11.28 4.25 1.10
CA HIS A 106 12.53 5.00 0.89
C HIS A 106 13.04 4.82 -0.54
N PHE A 107 13.11 3.57 -1.02
CA PHE A 107 13.48 3.28 -2.39
C PHE A 107 12.57 3.97 -3.41
N LEU A 108 11.24 3.90 -3.22
CA LEU A 108 10.27 4.51 -4.12
C LEU A 108 10.35 6.03 -4.13
N LYS A 109 10.52 6.65 -2.96
CA LYS A 109 10.72 8.10 -2.84
C LYS A 109 11.94 8.55 -3.65
N ASP A 110 13.06 7.88 -3.45
CA ASP A 110 14.29 8.15 -4.18
C ASP A 110 14.16 7.91 -5.68
N PHE A 111 13.54 6.81 -6.08
CA PHE A 111 13.31 6.48 -7.48
C PHE A 111 12.45 7.53 -8.19
N VAL A 112 11.30 7.89 -7.60
CA VAL A 112 10.38 8.87 -8.18
C VAL A 112 11.03 10.26 -8.23
N ALA A 113 11.68 10.69 -7.14
CA ALA A 113 12.34 11.99 -7.10
C ALA A 113 13.45 12.14 -8.14
N LYS A 114 14.28 11.11 -8.30
CA LYS A 114 15.43 11.15 -9.26
C LYS A 114 14.97 11.04 -10.71
N LYS A 115 14.01 10.15 -10.98
CA LYS A 115 13.58 9.84 -12.35
C LYS A 115 12.62 10.88 -12.91
N TYR A 116 11.59 11.26 -12.14
CA TYR A 116 10.50 12.11 -12.63
C TYR A 116 10.60 13.57 -12.19
N LYS A 117 11.38 13.87 -11.16
CA LYS A 117 11.59 15.24 -10.65
C LYS A 117 10.27 15.98 -10.40
N PRO A 118 9.35 15.42 -9.60
CA PRO A 118 8.13 16.13 -9.23
C PRO A 118 8.46 17.43 -8.52
N LYS A 119 7.54 18.40 -8.50
CA LYS A 119 7.72 19.64 -7.72
C LYS A 119 7.66 19.34 -6.23
N ASN A 120 6.64 18.60 -5.81
CA ASN A 120 6.51 18.10 -4.45
C ASN A 120 6.23 16.59 -4.50
N LEU A 121 6.75 15.84 -3.53
CA LEU A 121 6.55 14.41 -3.38
C LEU A 121 6.14 14.10 -1.95
N TYR A 122 4.89 13.70 -1.77
CA TYR A 122 4.27 13.37 -0.49
C TYR A 122 4.04 11.88 -0.35
N ILE A 123 4.07 11.37 0.87
CA ILE A 123 3.80 9.98 1.21
C ILE A 123 2.58 9.91 2.12
N CYS A 124 1.56 9.16 1.69
CA CYS A 124 0.35 8.87 2.46
C CYS A 124 0.24 7.38 2.73
N ILE A 125 0.10 7.00 4.00
CA ILE A 125 0.00 5.61 4.43
C ILE A 125 -1.22 5.36 5.30
N LEU A 126 -1.82 4.16 5.16
CA LEU A 126 -2.90 3.75 6.04
C LEU A 126 -2.38 3.35 7.42
N ILE A 127 -1.35 2.49 7.48
CA ILE A 127 -0.78 1.98 8.73
C ILE A 127 0.72 2.21 8.78
N LYS A 128 1.20 2.84 9.86
CA LYS A 128 2.61 2.92 10.23
C LYS A 128 2.86 2.00 11.43
N ARG A 129 3.80 1.08 11.32
CA ARG A 129 4.25 0.29 12.47
C ARG A 129 5.34 1.00 13.23
N ASN A 130 5.22 1.02 14.57
CA ASN A 130 6.34 1.33 15.45
C ASN A 130 7.24 0.10 15.53
N ASN A 131 8.14 -0.04 14.58
CA ASN A 131 9.04 -1.18 14.51
C ASN A 131 10.45 -0.76 14.96
N LEU A 132 11.04 -1.50 15.91
CA LEU A 132 12.43 -1.28 16.37
C LEU A 132 13.46 -1.46 15.24
N GLN A 133 13.08 -2.14 14.15
CA GLN A 133 13.89 -2.30 12.96
C GLN A 133 13.60 -1.27 11.87
N MET A 134 12.76 -0.27 12.16
CA MET A 134 12.49 0.81 11.22
C MET A 134 13.77 1.57 10.91
N LYS A 135 14.13 1.62 9.62
CA LYS A 135 15.34 2.30 9.15
C LYS A 135 15.06 3.74 8.70
N TYR A 136 13.81 4.03 8.33
CA TYR A 136 13.40 5.28 7.72
C TYR A 136 12.06 5.74 8.29
N ASP A 137 12.07 6.27 9.51
CA ASP A 137 10.87 6.63 10.27
C ASP A 137 10.14 7.90 9.78
N GLU A 138 10.88 8.83 9.18
CA GLU A 138 10.41 10.18 8.83
C GLU A 138 9.79 10.30 7.43
N LEU A 139 9.39 9.17 6.81
CA LEU A 139 9.00 9.20 5.40
C LEU A 139 7.55 9.59 5.13
N ALA A 140 6.63 9.42 6.09
CA ALA A 140 5.21 9.64 5.86
C ALA A 140 4.78 11.05 6.22
N ASP A 141 4.23 11.77 5.24
CA ASP A 141 3.65 13.09 5.40
C ASP A 141 2.21 13.00 5.97
N PHE A 142 1.49 11.96 5.56
CA PHE A 142 0.12 11.68 5.99
C PHE A 142 0.02 10.25 6.51
N THR A 143 -0.36 10.08 7.78
CA THR A 143 -0.45 8.77 8.44
C THR A 143 -1.85 8.52 8.98
N GLY A 144 -2.45 7.39 8.60
CA GLY A 144 -3.76 6.96 9.08
C GLY A 144 -3.73 6.50 10.52
N LEU A 145 -3.09 5.38 10.77
CA LEU A 145 -2.92 4.76 12.09
C LEU A 145 -1.45 4.45 12.35
N THR A 146 -0.97 4.74 13.57
CA THR A 146 0.30 4.20 14.06
C THR A 146 0.01 3.06 15.04
N THR A 147 0.72 1.92 14.92
CA THR A 147 0.47 0.73 15.74
C THR A 147 1.75 0.03 16.18
N ASP A 148 1.71 -0.54 17.40
CA ASP A 148 2.75 -1.43 17.93
C ASP A 148 2.54 -2.91 17.56
N GLU A 149 1.48 -3.25 16.81
CA GLU A 149 1.21 -4.61 16.38
C GLU A 149 2.25 -5.11 15.40
N GLN A 150 3.03 -6.12 15.79
CA GLN A 150 4.11 -6.70 14.98
C GLN A 150 3.69 -7.97 14.24
N ARG A 151 2.56 -8.58 14.61
CA ARG A 151 2.08 -9.79 13.94
C ARG A 151 1.59 -9.47 12.53
N TYR A 152 1.50 -10.52 11.74
CA TYR A 152 0.99 -10.44 10.37
C TYR A 152 -0.47 -9.96 10.36
N ILE A 153 -0.79 -9.01 9.49
CA ILE A 153 -2.14 -8.45 9.33
C ILE A 153 -2.67 -8.72 7.93
N VAL A 154 -3.99 -8.86 7.81
CA VAL A 154 -4.69 -9.23 6.58
C VAL A 154 -5.97 -8.42 6.46
N GLY A 155 -6.43 -8.19 5.23
CA GLY A 155 -7.66 -7.47 4.93
C GLY A 155 -7.42 -6.05 4.45
N PHE A 156 -8.36 -5.46 3.74
CA PHE A 156 -8.34 -4.11 3.16
C PHE A 156 -7.00 -3.77 2.47
N GLY A 157 -6.63 -4.60 1.50
CA GLY A 157 -5.36 -4.46 0.77
C GLY A 157 -4.27 -5.41 1.25
N PHE A 158 -4.16 -5.66 2.55
CA PHE A 158 -3.20 -6.64 3.10
C PHE A 158 -3.58 -8.06 2.73
N ASP A 159 -2.61 -8.87 2.34
CA ASP A 159 -2.86 -10.21 1.84
C ASP A 159 -2.19 -11.33 2.63
N TYR A 160 -2.71 -12.53 2.43
CA TYR A 160 -2.05 -13.79 2.72
C TYR A 160 -1.91 -14.58 1.42
N TYR A 161 -0.70 -14.62 0.85
CA TYR A 161 -0.42 -15.23 -0.46
C TYR A 161 -1.38 -14.77 -1.58
N GLY A 162 -1.64 -13.47 -1.66
CA GLY A 162 -2.53 -12.86 -2.64
C GLY A 162 -4.02 -12.87 -2.27
N LEU A 163 -4.42 -13.57 -1.20
CA LEU A 163 -5.80 -13.70 -0.76
C LEU A 163 -6.19 -12.63 0.27
N PHE A 164 -7.50 -12.41 0.43
CA PHE A 164 -8.13 -11.62 1.49
C PHE A 164 -7.95 -10.10 1.42
N ARG A 165 -7.33 -9.54 0.39
CA ARG A 165 -7.28 -8.07 0.18
C ARG A 165 -8.68 -7.44 0.05
N ASN A 166 -9.69 -8.23 -0.23
CA ASN A 166 -11.09 -7.83 -0.41
C ASN A 166 -11.91 -7.73 0.89
N LYS A 167 -11.32 -7.90 2.05
CA LYS A 167 -12.02 -7.70 3.33
C LYS A 167 -12.14 -6.19 3.61
N PRO A 168 -13.29 -5.71 4.15
CA PRO A 168 -13.48 -4.28 4.43
C PRO A 168 -12.82 -3.81 5.74
N TYR A 169 -12.07 -4.67 6.42
CA TYR A 169 -11.41 -4.42 7.70
C TYR A 169 -10.02 -5.04 7.72
N VAL A 170 -9.16 -4.59 8.65
CA VAL A 170 -7.81 -5.12 8.88
C VAL A 170 -7.77 -5.89 10.20
N PHE A 171 -7.17 -7.09 10.19
CA PHE A 171 -7.13 -7.96 11.37
C PHE A 171 -5.87 -8.84 11.41
N VAL A 172 -5.55 -9.31 12.61
CA VAL A 172 -4.56 -10.38 12.82
C VAL A 172 -5.26 -11.72 12.68
N PRO A 173 -4.84 -12.62 11.77
CA PRO A 173 -5.42 -13.94 11.65
C PRO A 173 -5.08 -14.83 12.84
N SER A 174 -6.00 -15.70 13.23
CA SER A 174 -5.73 -16.74 14.21
C SER A 174 -4.90 -17.88 13.59
N ILE A 175 -4.28 -18.72 14.45
CA ILE A 175 -3.57 -19.93 14.00
C ILE A 175 -4.51 -20.85 13.21
N LYS A 176 -5.78 -20.90 13.59
CA LYS A 176 -6.79 -21.69 12.88
C LYS A 176 -7.03 -21.13 11.48
N ASP A 177 -7.23 -19.80 11.35
CA ASP A 177 -7.41 -19.15 10.04
C ASP A 177 -6.24 -19.49 9.10
N ILE A 178 -5.00 -19.38 9.58
CA ILE A 178 -3.79 -19.68 8.79
C ILE A 178 -3.77 -21.15 8.32
N LYS A 179 -4.14 -22.10 9.19
CA LYS A 179 -4.21 -23.50 8.81
C LYS A 179 -5.26 -23.77 7.73
N ASP A 180 -6.46 -23.21 7.92
CA ASP A 180 -7.57 -23.35 6.98
C ASP A 180 -7.20 -22.73 5.60
N TRP A 181 -6.53 -21.59 5.60
CA TRP A 181 -6.08 -20.90 4.36
C TRP A 181 -4.97 -21.66 3.64
N ASN A 182 -4.04 -22.27 4.37
CA ASN A 182 -3.01 -23.12 3.75
C ASN A 182 -3.64 -24.34 3.04
N SER A 183 -4.61 -24.99 3.68
CA SER A 183 -5.38 -26.06 3.02
C SER A 183 -6.08 -25.58 1.76
N LEU A 184 -6.71 -24.41 1.81
CA LEU A 184 -7.38 -23.80 0.64
C LEU A 184 -6.40 -23.58 -0.52
N LEU A 185 -5.22 -23.03 -0.24
CA LEU A 185 -4.18 -22.77 -1.23
C LEU A 185 -3.63 -24.06 -1.86
N GLU A 186 -3.45 -25.11 -1.05
CA GLU A 186 -3.04 -26.43 -1.56
C GLU A 186 -4.09 -27.06 -2.46
N ASP A 187 -5.35 -26.98 -2.09
CA ASP A 187 -6.45 -27.52 -2.89
C ASP A 187 -6.64 -26.76 -4.20
N ASP A 188 -6.47 -25.44 -4.19
CA ASP A 188 -6.51 -24.61 -5.39
C ASP A 188 -5.37 -24.99 -6.36
N LYS A 189 -4.14 -25.11 -5.86
CA LYS A 189 -3.00 -25.60 -6.66
C LYS A 189 -3.27 -26.94 -7.33
N LYS A 190 -3.86 -27.90 -6.61
CA LYS A 190 -4.22 -29.23 -7.17
C LYS A 190 -5.23 -29.12 -8.30
N ARG A 191 -6.23 -28.22 -8.19
CA ARG A 191 -7.26 -28.00 -9.22
C ARG A 191 -6.69 -27.49 -10.55
N PHE A 192 -5.64 -26.63 -10.49
CA PHE A 192 -5.01 -26.07 -11.68
C PHE A 192 -4.00 -27.01 -12.32
N VAL A 193 -3.21 -27.74 -11.54
CA VAL A 193 -2.26 -28.75 -12.05
C VAL A 193 -2.96 -29.85 -12.82
N THR A 194 -4.12 -30.32 -12.34
CA THR A 194 -4.92 -31.36 -13.04
C THR A 194 -5.56 -30.87 -14.34
N LYS A 195 -5.74 -29.57 -14.55
CA LYS A 195 -6.27 -29.03 -15.83
C LYS A 195 -5.18 -28.85 -16.89
N THR A 196 -3.94 -28.60 -16.51
CA THR A 196 -2.81 -28.47 -17.46
C THR A 196 -2.27 -29.79 -17.96
N SER A 197 -2.48 -30.89 -17.24
CA SER A 197 -2.09 -32.27 -17.67
C SER A 197 -3.10 -32.98 -18.56
N LYS A 198 -4.21 -32.34 -18.95
CA LYS A 198 -5.24 -32.86 -19.84
C LYS A 198 -5.32 -32.12 -21.20
N LYS A 199 -4.32 -31.34 -21.55
CA LYS A 199 -4.09 -30.80 -22.90
C LYS A 199 -2.78 -31.37 -23.44
#